data_726294595fc3f8c59b36a9d234f32fa3
#
_entry.id   726294595fc3f8c59b36a9d234f32fa3
#
_cell.length_a   1.000
_cell.length_b   1.000
_cell.length_c   1.000
_cell.angle_alpha   90.00
_cell.angle_beta   90.00
_cell.angle_gamma   90.00
#
_symmetry.space_group_name_H-M   'P 1'
#
loop_
_entity.id
_entity.type
_entity.pdbx_description
1 polymer ?
#
loop_
_entity_poly.entity_id
_entity_poly.type
_entity_poly.pdbx_seq_one_letter_code
_entity_poly.pdbx_strand_id
1 'polypeptide(L)'
;MSETENVAALTCPTPDERPDLWPWSASRENGVLRVGGVDLTSVAADFGTPTFVLDVEAMRGRARVWASAMAEEFWDGYGMNGGDAFYAGKAFLSADVARLVAAEGLGIDTASLGELSLALRAGVDPSRIGLHGNNKSDAEIRLALEAGIHRIFIDSMDEVHQIERIAADLGVVAPVMVRLKSGIHAGGNEYIATAHEDQKFGLSLATGQAYEAVAAIKDAPHLDFRGLHSHIGSQIFGTEAFAEAARIVVDFAARVKAELDLDVPAIDLGGGVGIAYTGQDPVPTSPVEVARALTDVVRERCAHYGLPIPHVSVEPGRSIAGPSMVMLYRVGVVKDVSLEDGGVRRYVAIDGGMSDNIRPVLYDAVYTATLANRDPADASSLVRCRIVGKHCESGDIIIRDIDLPADIAGCDLLAVPAVGAYGYSMASNYNMLTKPGVLAVEDGSARWFIRPQTVDHLLALDAGLE
;
A
#
# COMPACT_ATOMS: atom_id res chain seq x y z
N MET A 1 -33.39 30.14 -20.51
CA MET A 1 -32.34 30.50 -19.55
C MET A 1 -31.87 29.17 -18.95
N SER A 2 -30.82 28.60 -19.50
CA SER A 2 -30.22 27.38 -18.95
C SER A 2 -29.48 27.75 -17.68
N GLU A 3 -29.86 27.15 -16.56
CA GLU A 3 -29.06 27.13 -15.36
C GLU A 3 -27.74 26.43 -15.72
N THR A 4 -26.68 27.20 -15.87
CA THR A 4 -25.33 26.66 -15.84
C THR A 4 -25.11 26.13 -14.43
N GLU A 5 -25.26 24.84 -14.23
CA GLU A 5 -24.74 24.17 -13.04
C GLU A 5 -23.30 24.63 -12.86
N ASN A 6 -23.06 25.27 -11.73
CA ASN A 6 -21.75 25.75 -11.34
C ASN A 6 -20.94 24.48 -10.92
N VAL A 7 -20.40 23.78 -11.92
CA VAL A 7 -19.56 22.60 -11.66
C VAL A 7 -18.33 23.10 -10.91
N ALA A 8 -18.19 22.68 -9.65
CA ALA A 8 -17.05 23.04 -8.83
C ALA A 8 -15.73 22.72 -9.56
N ALA A 9 -14.75 23.59 -9.44
CA ALA A 9 -13.45 23.40 -10.06
C ALA A 9 -12.79 22.12 -9.50
N LEU A 10 -12.27 21.31 -10.41
CA LEU A 10 -11.54 20.07 -10.08
C LEU A 10 -10.04 20.37 -9.98
N THR A 11 -9.64 21.16 -8.99
CA THR A 11 -8.25 21.52 -8.75
C THR A 11 -7.60 20.59 -7.71
N CYS A 12 -6.28 20.50 -7.74
CA CYS A 12 -5.52 19.84 -6.69
C CYS A 12 -5.43 20.77 -5.47
N PRO A 13 -5.84 20.34 -4.27
CA PRO A 13 -5.63 21.12 -3.06
C PRO A 13 -4.13 21.31 -2.80
N THR A 14 -3.79 22.44 -2.20
CA THR A 14 -2.42 22.72 -1.73
C THR A 14 -2.03 21.79 -0.56
N PRO A 15 -0.74 21.66 -0.24
CA PRO A 15 -0.29 20.93 0.95
C PRO A 15 -0.92 21.43 2.26
N ASP A 16 -1.14 22.73 2.38
CA ASP A 16 -1.74 23.34 3.59
C ASP A 16 -3.24 23.03 3.71
N GLU A 17 -3.97 22.94 2.58
CA GLU A 17 -5.40 22.62 2.56
C GLU A 17 -5.69 21.14 2.82
N ARG A 18 -4.84 20.24 2.32
CA ARG A 18 -5.00 18.78 2.46
C ARG A 18 -3.65 18.12 2.78
N PRO A 19 -3.12 18.26 4.00
CA PRO A 19 -1.84 17.66 4.41
C PRO A 19 -1.87 16.13 4.44
N ASP A 20 -3.06 15.53 4.45
CA ASP A 20 -3.26 14.09 4.36
C ASP A 20 -3.03 13.53 2.93
N LEU A 21 -3.16 14.36 1.91
CA LEU A 21 -2.93 14.03 0.50
C LEU A 21 -1.44 14.11 0.12
N TRP A 22 -0.69 14.99 0.76
CA TRP A 22 0.69 15.32 0.42
C TRP A 22 1.71 14.69 1.39
N PRO A 23 2.99 14.56 0.98
CA PRO A 23 4.08 14.36 1.93
C PRO A 23 4.09 15.48 2.99
N TRP A 24 4.46 15.17 4.23
CA TRP A 24 4.38 16.13 5.34
C TRP A 24 5.28 17.36 5.17
N SER A 25 6.40 17.20 4.46
CA SER A 25 7.31 18.30 4.17
C SER A 25 6.92 19.10 2.92
N ALA A 26 5.85 18.69 2.22
CA ALA A 26 5.45 19.37 1.00
C ALA A 26 5.02 20.81 1.30
N SER A 27 5.56 21.74 0.53
CA SER A 27 5.29 23.17 0.68
C SER A 27 5.48 23.88 -0.67
N ARG A 28 4.98 25.11 -0.77
CA ARG A 28 5.22 25.94 -1.95
C ARG A 28 5.97 27.20 -1.51
N GLU A 29 7.10 27.45 -2.14
CA GLU A 29 7.95 28.61 -1.85
C GLU A 29 8.32 29.30 -3.18
N ASN A 30 8.05 30.61 -3.24
CA ASN A 30 8.23 31.42 -4.46
C ASN A 30 7.57 30.81 -5.71
N GLY A 31 6.38 30.19 -5.54
CA GLY A 31 5.66 29.53 -6.61
C GLY A 31 6.11 28.10 -6.91
N VAL A 32 7.26 27.64 -6.43
CA VAL A 32 7.81 26.30 -6.68
C VAL A 32 7.39 25.33 -5.58
N LEU A 33 6.94 24.14 -5.96
CA LEU A 33 6.64 23.06 -5.04
C LEU A 33 7.94 22.39 -4.55
N ARG A 34 8.01 22.15 -3.24
CA ARG A 34 9.13 21.53 -2.53
C ARG A 34 8.68 20.29 -1.79
N VAL A 35 9.56 19.30 -1.69
CA VAL A 35 9.38 18.11 -0.86
C VAL A 35 10.72 17.77 -0.20
N GLY A 36 10.73 17.48 1.11
CA GLY A 36 11.96 17.19 1.85
C GLY A 36 12.97 18.35 1.85
N GLY A 37 12.49 19.59 1.69
CA GLY A 37 13.35 20.77 1.54
C GLY A 37 14.00 20.93 0.15
N VAL A 38 13.67 20.08 -0.83
CA VAL A 38 14.22 20.11 -2.21
C VAL A 38 13.19 20.68 -3.18
N ASP A 39 13.59 21.62 -4.02
CA ASP A 39 12.75 22.17 -5.09
C ASP A 39 12.52 21.12 -6.18
N LEU A 40 11.27 20.89 -6.58
CA LEU A 40 10.98 19.90 -7.63
C LEU A 40 11.49 20.32 -9.01
N THR A 41 11.75 21.62 -9.22
CA THR A 41 12.46 22.10 -10.43
C THR A 41 13.92 21.63 -10.47
N SER A 42 14.60 21.62 -9.32
CA SER A 42 15.96 21.08 -9.20
C SER A 42 15.96 19.56 -9.39
N VAL A 43 14.97 18.86 -8.85
CA VAL A 43 14.79 17.40 -9.10
C VAL A 43 14.70 17.14 -10.60
N ALA A 44 13.85 17.89 -11.33
CA ALA A 44 13.70 17.70 -12.76
C ALA A 44 14.96 18.03 -13.57
N ALA A 45 15.79 18.99 -13.10
CA ALA A 45 17.03 19.39 -13.75
C ALA A 45 18.18 18.40 -13.52
N ASP A 46 18.35 17.93 -12.28
CA ASP A 46 19.52 17.16 -11.87
C ASP A 46 19.30 15.64 -12.00
N PHE A 47 18.05 15.17 -11.82
CA PHE A 47 17.70 13.75 -11.79
C PHE A 47 16.77 13.33 -12.95
N GLY A 48 16.14 14.29 -13.62
CA GLY A 48 15.24 14.06 -14.74
C GLY A 48 13.79 13.72 -14.32
N THR A 49 12.95 13.52 -15.35
CA THR A 49 11.55 13.11 -15.25
C THR A 49 11.30 11.98 -16.26
N PRO A 50 10.30 11.10 -16.06
CA PRO A 50 9.45 10.98 -14.87
C PRO A 50 10.23 10.44 -13.66
N THR A 51 9.89 10.89 -12.44
CA THR A 51 10.60 10.48 -11.20
C THR A 51 9.62 10.42 -10.03
N PHE A 52 9.63 9.31 -9.29
CA PHE A 52 8.98 9.23 -7.97
C PHE A 52 9.85 9.96 -6.95
N VAL A 53 9.28 10.92 -6.24
CA VAL A 53 9.95 11.68 -5.17
C VAL A 53 9.39 11.22 -3.84
N LEU A 54 10.20 10.53 -3.05
CA LEU A 54 9.86 10.01 -1.72
C LEU A 54 10.32 10.99 -0.64
N ASP A 55 9.41 11.46 0.16
CA ASP A 55 9.69 12.16 1.41
C ASP A 55 10.04 11.14 2.50
N VAL A 56 11.31 11.08 2.90
CA VAL A 56 11.82 10.12 3.89
C VAL A 56 11.19 10.39 5.26
N GLU A 57 11.09 11.66 5.66
CA GLU A 57 10.51 12.02 6.96
C GLU A 57 9.02 11.71 7.05
N ALA A 58 8.26 11.97 5.97
CA ALA A 58 6.84 11.60 5.93
C ALA A 58 6.64 10.09 6.04
N MET A 59 7.46 9.29 5.35
CA MET A 59 7.38 7.84 5.41
C MET A 59 7.77 7.31 6.80
N ARG A 60 8.85 7.82 7.36
CA ARG A 60 9.34 7.50 8.71
C ARG A 60 8.29 7.84 9.77
N GLY A 61 7.78 9.06 9.73
CA GLY A 61 6.80 9.53 10.69
C GLY A 61 5.49 8.76 10.64
N ARG A 62 4.98 8.42 9.44
CA ARG A 62 3.78 7.59 9.28
C ARG A 62 4.00 6.16 9.81
N ALA A 63 5.17 5.57 9.58
CA ALA A 63 5.54 4.29 10.17
C ALA A 63 5.54 4.37 11.71
N ARG A 64 6.20 5.37 12.27
CA ARG A 64 6.26 5.62 13.74
C ARG A 64 4.87 5.78 14.36
N VAL A 65 3.96 6.51 13.71
CA VAL A 65 2.59 6.70 14.21
C VAL A 65 1.85 5.36 14.31
N TRP A 66 2.00 4.46 13.35
CA TRP A 66 1.43 3.12 13.42
C TRP A 66 2.04 2.28 14.54
N ALA A 67 3.38 2.27 14.66
CA ALA A 67 4.07 1.54 15.73
C ALA A 67 3.62 2.03 17.11
N SER A 68 3.58 3.35 17.31
CA SER A 68 3.17 3.95 18.59
C SER A 68 1.71 3.67 18.90
N ALA A 69 0.80 3.81 17.94
CA ALA A 69 -0.63 3.58 18.15
C ALA A 69 -0.90 2.14 18.60
N MET A 70 -0.26 1.15 17.97
CA MET A 70 -0.41 -0.25 18.37
C MET A 70 0.21 -0.54 19.75
N ALA A 71 1.41 -0.03 20.01
CA ALA A 71 2.09 -0.24 21.29
C ALA A 71 1.34 0.41 22.46
N GLU A 72 0.75 1.59 22.26
CA GLU A 72 0.05 2.33 23.31
C GLU A 72 -1.35 1.76 23.60
N GLU A 73 -2.16 1.50 22.57
CA GLU A 73 -3.55 1.03 22.73
C GLU A 73 -3.60 -0.46 23.17
N PHE A 74 -2.59 -1.26 22.82
CA PHE A 74 -2.49 -2.67 23.21
C PHE A 74 -1.52 -2.92 24.36
N TRP A 75 -1.19 -1.90 25.14
CA TRP A 75 -0.29 -2.03 26.26
C TRP A 75 -0.85 -2.95 27.37
N ASP A 76 0.02 -3.79 27.92
CA ASP A 76 -0.30 -4.73 29.00
C ASP A 76 -0.82 -4.04 30.28
N GLY A 77 -0.36 -2.81 30.55
CA GLY A 77 -0.87 -1.99 31.64
C GLY A 77 -2.35 -1.61 31.54
N TYR A 78 -2.94 -1.74 30.34
CA TYR A 78 -4.39 -1.63 30.13
C TYR A 78 -5.11 -3.00 30.09
N GLY A 79 -4.42 -4.08 30.45
CA GLY A 79 -4.95 -5.44 30.43
C GLY A 79 -4.96 -6.06 29.03
N MET A 80 -4.17 -5.52 28.10
CA MET A 80 -3.92 -6.07 26.77
C MET A 80 -2.64 -6.92 26.77
N ASN A 81 -2.34 -7.61 25.66
CA ASN A 81 -1.22 -8.52 25.52
C ASN A 81 -0.20 -8.07 24.45
N GLY A 82 -0.10 -6.77 24.25
CA GLY A 82 0.77 -6.17 23.26
C GLY A 82 0.16 -6.05 21.86
N GLY A 83 0.70 -5.13 21.07
CA GLY A 83 0.32 -4.94 19.68
C GLY A 83 1.46 -4.47 18.81
N ASP A 84 1.46 -4.90 17.56
CA ASP A 84 2.47 -4.62 16.54
C ASP A 84 1.86 -4.11 15.24
N ALA A 85 2.68 -3.37 14.47
CA ALA A 85 2.40 -3.07 13.08
C ALA A 85 3.44 -3.76 12.18
N PHE A 86 3.00 -4.37 11.09
CA PHE A 86 3.83 -4.92 10.03
C PHE A 86 3.63 -4.11 8.75
N TYR A 87 4.70 -3.58 8.19
CA TYR A 87 4.62 -2.84 6.94
C TYR A 87 4.34 -3.81 5.78
N ALA A 88 3.22 -3.62 5.08
CA ALA A 88 2.90 -4.43 3.91
C ALA A 88 3.80 -4.06 2.72
N GLY A 89 4.85 -4.86 2.49
CA GLY A 89 5.90 -4.62 1.49
C GLY A 89 5.36 -4.44 0.07
N LYS A 90 4.27 -5.12 -0.27
CA LYS A 90 3.59 -5.00 -1.58
C LYS A 90 3.22 -3.56 -1.97
N ALA A 91 3.04 -2.66 -1.00
CA ALA A 91 2.71 -1.25 -1.27
C ALA A 91 3.89 -0.55 -1.99
N PHE A 92 5.06 -0.65 -1.42
CA PHE A 92 6.34 -0.25 -1.99
C PHE A 92 7.49 -0.75 -1.13
N LEU A 93 8.45 -1.48 -1.69
CA LEU A 93 9.58 -2.01 -0.96
C LEU A 93 10.90 -1.75 -1.69
N SER A 94 11.88 -1.24 -0.95
CA SER A 94 13.30 -1.16 -1.31
C SER A 94 14.13 -1.49 -0.08
N ALA A 95 15.44 -1.73 -0.23
CA ALA A 95 16.30 -2.02 0.90
C ALA A 95 16.33 -0.87 1.92
N ASP A 96 16.33 0.40 1.43
CA ASP A 96 16.30 1.57 2.31
C ASP A 96 14.95 1.70 3.03
N VAL A 97 13.83 1.43 2.34
CA VAL A 97 12.49 1.44 2.96
C VAL A 97 12.35 0.33 4.00
N ALA A 98 12.85 -0.87 3.70
CA ALA A 98 12.85 -1.97 4.67
C ALA A 98 13.59 -1.61 5.96
N ARG A 99 14.80 -1.02 5.84
CA ARG A 99 15.56 -0.52 7.01
C ARG A 99 14.84 0.60 7.74
N LEU A 100 14.24 1.53 7.00
CA LEU A 100 13.54 2.69 7.55
C LEU A 100 12.36 2.25 8.42
N VAL A 101 11.47 1.40 7.90
CA VAL A 101 10.28 0.97 8.64
C VAL A 101 10.66 0.06 9.81
N ALA A 102 11.67 -0.81 9.65
CA ALA A 102 12.18 -1.64 10.73
C ALA A 102 12.79 -0.81 11.87
N ALA A 103 13.50 0.28 11.55
CA ALA A 103 14.06 1.20 12.54
C ALA A 103 12.98 1.93 13.35
N GLU A 104 11.79 2.11 12.80
CA GLU A 104 10.63 2.68 13.50
C GLU A 104 9.82 1.62 14.29
N GLY A 105 10.32 0.38 14.35
CA GLY A 105 9.73 -0.68 15.15
C GLY A 105 8.69 -1.55 14.42
N LEU A 106 8.49 -1.38 13.11
CA LEU A 106 7.58 -2.25 12.36
C LEU A 106 8.24 -3.56 11.97
N GLY A 107 7.43 -4.63 11.89
CA GLY A 107 7.76 -5.80 11.09
C GLY A 107 7.55 -5.52 9.60
N ILE A 108 7.84 -6.51 8.74
CA ILE A 108 7.61 -6.43 7.30
C ILE A 108 6.87 -7.67 6.83
N ASP A 109 5.73 -7.47 6.16
CA ASP A 109 5.04 -8.53 5.45
C ASP A 109 5.48 -8.58 3.99
N THR A 110 5.86 -9.78 3.58
CA THR A 110 6.32 -10.10 2.23
C THR A 110 5.35 -11.07 1.55
N ALA A 111 5.27 -11.05 0.23
CA ALA A 111 4.33 -11.87 -0.53
C ALA A 111 4.99 -12.58 -1.73
N SER A 112 6.32 -12.61 -1.78
CA SER A 112 7.07 -13.28 -2.84
C SER A 112 8.52 -13.55 -2.41
N LEU A 113 9.18 -14.45 -3.14
CA LEU A 113 10.61 -14.73 -2.98
C LEU A 113 11.46 -13.45 -3.11
N GLY A 114 11.09 -12.56 -4.03
CA GLY A 114 11.79 -11.30 -4.25
C GLY A 114 11.70 -10.35 -3.05
N GLU A 115 10.49 -10.13 -2.51
CA GLU A 115 10.28 -9.29 -1.33
C GLU A 115 10.97 -9.86 -0.09
N LEU A 116 10.83 -11.18 0.16
CA LEU A 116 11.49 -11.88 1.27
C LEU A 116 13.01 -11.76 1.17
N SER A 117 13.58 -12.07 -0.01
CA SER A 117 15.03 -11.95 -0.24
C SER A 117 15.53 -10.52 -0.05
N LEU A 118 14.74 -9.53 -0.46
CA LEU A 118 15.09 -8.12 -0.31
C LEU A 118 15.09 -7.71 1.17
N ALA A 119 14.05 -8.07 1.93
CA ALA A 119 13.96 -7.76 3.37
C ALA A 119 15.14 -8.37 4.15
N LEU A 120 15.46 -9.65 3.89
CA LEU A 120 16.60 -10.35 4.51
C LEU A 120 17.94 -9.69 4.14
N ARG A 121 18.16 -9.36 2.86
CA ARG A 121 19.39 -8.69 2.41
C ARG A 121 19.49 -7.25 2.89
N ALA A 122 18.38 -6.60 3.17
CA ALA A 122 18.35 -5.29 3.80
C ALA A 122 18.81 -5.34 5.27
N GLY A 123 18.87 -6.53 5.88
CA GLY A 123 19.27 -6.74 7.27
C GLY A 123 18.11 -6.58 8.26
N VAL A 124 16.88 -6.76 7.79
CA VAL A 124 15.70 -6.82 8.68
C VAL A 124 15.80 -8.11 9.50
N ASP A 125 15.54 -8.01 10.81
CA ASP A 125 15.51 -9.16 11.70
C ASP A 125 14.45 -10.17 11.20
N PRO A 126 14.83 -11.42 10.87
CA PRO A 126 13.89 -12.42 10.40
C PRO A 126 12.70 -12.64 11.35
N SER A 127 12.91 -12.50 12.66
CA SER A 127 11.85 -12.61 13.67
C SER A 127 10.77 -11.52 13.55
N ARG A 128 10.95 -10.57 12.63
CA ARG A 128 10.00 -9.49 12.32
C ARG A 128 9.53 -9.53 10.87
N ILE A 129 9.67 -10.67 10.19
CA ILE A 129 9.21 -10.85 8.80
C ILE A 129 8.07 -11.84 8.75
N GLY A 130 6.99 -11.50 8.05
CA GLY A 130 5.88 -12.38 7.68
C GLY A 130 5.92 -12.77 6.20
N LEU A 131 5.45 -13.98 5.86
CA LEU A 131 5.31 -14.44 4.49
C LEU A 131 3.85 -14.77 4.17
N HIS A 132 3.25 -13.96 3.30
CA HIS A 132 1.93 -14.16 2.72
C HIS A 132 1.98 -14.84 1.35
N GLY A 133 0.82 -15.16 0.81
CA GLY A 133 0.63 -15.68 -0.54
C GLY A 133 -0.39 -16.81 -0.56
N ASN A 134 -1.13 -16.92 -1.67
CA ASN A 134 -2.13 -17.99 -1.88
C ASN A 134 -1.59 -19.16 -2.70
N ASN A 135 -0.32 -19.10 -3.07
CA ASN A 135 0.35 -20.16 -3.85
C ASN A 135 1.88 -20.02 -3.65
N LYS A 136 2.34 -20.31 -2.42
CA LYS A 136 3.76 -20.23 -2.09
C LYS A 136 4.51 -21.41 -2.70
N SER A 137 5.66 -21.11 -3.30
CA SER A 137 6.56 -22.15 -3.81
C SER A 137 7.36 -22.80 -2.68
N ASP A 138 7.85 -24.02 -2.91
CA ASP A 138 8.77 -24.69 -1.99
C ASP A 138 10.01 -23.83 -1.69
N ALA A 139 10.49 -23.07 -2.68
CA ALA A 139 11.65 -22.19 -2.51
C ALA A 139 11.37 -21.02 -1.56
N GLU A 140 10.18 -20.42 -1.61
CA GLU A 140 9.76 -19.37 -0.69
C GLU A 140 9.64 -19.89 0.74
N ILE A 141 8.99 -21.04 0.92
CA ILE A 141 8.83 -21.68 2.22
C ILE A 141 10.17 -22.11 2.80
N ARG A 142 11.05 -22.71 2.00
CA ARG A 142 12.40 -23.08 2.45
C ARG A 142 13.21 -21.88 2.90
N LEU A 143 13.27 -20.81 2.08
CA LEU A 143 13.99 -19.60 2.46
C LEU A 143 13.44 -18.99 3.75
N ALA A 144 12.11 -18.97 3.92
CA ALA A 144 11.46 -18.47 5.11
C ALA A 144 11.84 -19.26 6.37
N LEU A 145 11.79 -20.59 6.30
CA LEU A 145 12.13 -21.48 7.41
C LEU A 145 13.63 -21.50 7.73
N GLU A 146 14.49 -21.51 6.72
CA GLU A 146 15.95 -21.44 6.88
C GLU A 146 16.39 -20.12 7.50
N ALA A 147 15.72 -19.01 7.15
CA ALA A 147 15.97 -17.70 7.73
C ALA A 147 15.39 -17.55 9.15
N GLY A 148 14.44 -18.38 9.55
CA GLY A 148 13.75 -18.30 10.84
C GLY A 148 12.83 -17.10 10.95
N ILE A 149 11.98 -16.87 9.93
CA ILE A 149 11.04 -15.74 9.94
C ILE A 149 9.98 -15.90 11.03
N HIS A 150 9.33 -14.79 11.36
CA HIS A 150 8.33 -14.70 12.44
C HIS A 150 7.13 -15.62 12.23
N ARG A 151 6.56 -15.62 10.99
CA ARG A 151 5.34 -16.37 10.69
C ARG A 151 5.12 -16.57 9.19
N ILE A 152 4.47 -17.68 8.84
CA ILE A 152 3.98 -17.98 7.49
C ILE A 152 2.45 -18.02 7.56
N PHE A 153 1.77 -17.27 6.68
CA PHE A 153 0.31 -17.26 6.62
C PHE A 153 -0.18 -18.38 5.71
N ILE A 154 -0.89 -19.34 6.29
CA ILE A 154 -1.51 -20.45 5.57
C ILE A 154 -2.80 -19.98 4.90
N ASP A 155 -2.89 -20.18 3.60
CA ASP A 155 -3.99 -19.72 2.75
C ASP A 155 -4.88 -20.88 2.24
N SER A 156 -4.43 -22.13 2.35
CA SER A 156 -5.15 -23.33 1.90
C SER A 156 -4.77 -24.58 2.70
N MET A 157 -5.57 -25.64 2.60
CA MET A 157 -5.25 -26.96 3.18
C MET A 157 -4.02 -27.58 2.52
N ASP A 158 -3.81 -27.39 1.23
CA ASP A 158 -2.62 -27.89 0.54
C ASP A 158 -1.33 -27.29 1.12
N GLU A 159 -1.37 -26.00 1.52
CA GLU A 159 -0.22 -25.35 2.17
C GLU A 159 0.06 -25.90 3.58
N VAL A 160 -0.95 -26.36 4.33
CA VAL A 160 -0.73 -27.06 5.62
C VAL A 160 0.19 -28.24 5.40
N HIS A 161 -0.13 -29.10 4.42
CA HIS A 161 0.66 -30.28 4.10
C HIS A 161 2.03 -29.93 3.48
N GLN A 162 2.06 -28.90 2.64
CA GLN A 162 3.30 -28.45 1.98
C GLN A 162 4.31 -27.93 3.02
N ILE A 163 3.86 -27.05 3.93
CA ILE A 163 4.74 -26.46 4.96
C ILE A 163 5.19 -27.55 5.95
N GLU A 164 4.28 -28.42 6.40
CA GLU A 164 4.62 -29.55 7.28
C GLU A 164 5.71 -30.42 6.66
N ARG A 165 5.57 -30.81 5.38
CA ARG A 165 6.56 -31.61 4.66
C ARG A 165 7.92 -30.91 4.60
N ILE A 166 7.94 -29.61 4.25
CA ILE A 166 9.20 -28.86 4.11
C ILE A 166 9.87 -28.65 5.47
N ALA A 167 9.08 -28.34 6.50
CA ALA A 167 9.59 -28.20 7.87
C ALA A 167 10.19 -29.51 8.39
N ALA A 168 9.53 -30.64 8.14
CA ALA A 168 10.05 -31.97 8.45
C ALA A 168 11.37 -32.27 7.72
N ASP A 169 11.45 -31.97 6.41
CA ASP A 169 12.68 -32.14 5.61
C ASP A 169 13.86 -31.33 6.16
N LEU A 170 13.56 -30.11 6.68
CA LEU A 170 14.58 -29.23 7.26
C LEU A 170 14.86 -29.52 8.75
N GLY A 171 14.05 -30.35 9.40
CA GLY A 171 14.15 -30.65 10.83
C GLY A 171 13.84 -29.44 11.73
N VAL A 172 12.93 -28.57 11.29
CA VAL A 172 12.49 -27.38 12.03
C VAL A 172 11.00 -27.42 12.31
N VAL A 173 10.53 -26.50 13.15
CA VAL A 173 9.09 -26.27 13.39
C VAL A 173 8.72 -24.92 12.78
N ALA A 174 7.71 -24.91 11.88
CA ALA A 174 7.28 -23.76 11.14
C ALA A 174 6.26 -22.93 11.95
N PRO A 175 6.52 -21.64 12.25
CA PRO A 175 5.54 -20.77 12.88
C PRO A 175 4.47 -20.36 11.84
N VAL A 176 3.20 -20.72 12.08
CA VAL A 176 2.12 -20.53 11.11
C VAL A 176 0.92 -19.83 11.69
N MET A 177 0.28 -18.98 10.88
CA MET A 177 -1.02 -18.37 11.15
C MET A 177 -2.02 -18.77 10.07
N VAL A 178 -3.28 -18.96 10.43
CA VAL A 178 -4.33 -19.32 9.47
C VAL A 178 -5.04 -18.08 8.96
N ARG A 179 -5.02 -17.87 7.65
CA ARG A 179 -5.75 -16.77 7.01
C ARG A 179 -7.22 -17.14 6.84
N LEU A 180 -8.07 -16.33 7.45
CA LEU A 180 -9.52 -16.50 7.46
C LEU A 180 -10.18 -15.71 6.34
N LYS A 181 -11.18 -16.30 5.73
CA LYS A 181 -12.15 -15.63 4.89
C LYS A 181 -13.36 -15.29 5.74
N SER A 182 -13.49 -14.02 6.15
CA SER A 182 -14.48 -13.56 7.14
C SER A 182 -15.85 -13.25 6.55
N GLY A 183 -16.01 -13.22 5.22
CA GLY A 183 -17.28 -12.89 4.58
C GLY A 183 -17.66 -11.39 4.62
N ILE A 184 -16.77 -10.51 5.10
CA ILE A 184 -17.06 -9.08 5.20
C ILE A 184 -16.93 -8.42 3.82
N HIS A 185 -17.92 -7.59 3.48
CA HIS A 185 -17.94 -6.77 2.29
C HIS A 185 -17.48 -5.36 2.66
N ALA A 186 -16.17 -5.06 2.53
CA ALA A 186 -15.62 -3.74 2.81
C ALA A 186 -14.82 -3.22 1.60
N GLY A 187 -14.94 -1.91 1.33
CA GLY A 187 -14.31 -1.24 0.19
C GLY A 187 -15.25 -1.09 -1.02
N GLY A 188 -15.03 -0.02 -1.80
CA GLY A 188 -15.89 0.38 -2.92
C GLY A 188 -15.60 -0.27 -4.27
N ASN A 189 -14.56 -1.10 -4.39
CA ASN A 189 -14.16 -1.73 -5.66
C ASN A 189 -13.95 -3.23 -5.46
N GLU A 190 -14.63 -4.03 -6.28
CA GLU A 190 -14.60 -5.51 -6.24
C GLU A 190 -13.18 -6.10 -6.35
N TYR A 191 -12.30 -5.47 -7.14
CA TYR A 191 -10.91 -5.92 -7.30
C TYR A 191 -10.02 -5.73 -6.07
N ILE A 192 -10.45 -4.91 -5.09
CA ILE A 192 -9.70 -4.65 -3.86
C ILE A 192 -10.40 -5.20 -2.60
N ALA A 193 -11.58 -5.78 -2.75
CA ALA A 193 -12.27 -6.52 -1.69
C ALA A 193 -11.68 -7.94 -1.57
N THR A 194 -11.26 -8.37 -0.40
CA THR A 194 -10.52 -9.64 -0.21
C THR A 194 -11.15 -10.62 0.76
N ALA A 195 -12.30 -10.30 1.34
CA ALA A 195 -12.93 -11.11 2.36
C ALA A 195 -14.24 -11.80 1.94
N HIS A 196 -14.65 -11.68 0.67
CA HIS A 196 -15.81 -12.38 0.11
C HIS A 196 -15.58 -13.88 0.00
N GLU A 197 -16.65 -14.68 0.00
CA GLU A 197 -16.55 -16.14 -0.20
C GLU A 197 -15.98 -16.51 -1.57
N ASP A 198 -16.33 -15.77 -2.64
CA ASP A 198 -15.77 -15.97 -3.98
C ASP A 198 -14.50 -15.13 -4.18
N GLN A 199 -13.45 -15.47 -3.42
CA GLN A 199 -12.12 -14.86 -3.52
C GLN A 199 -11.04 -15.92 -3.38
N LYS A 200 -9.89 -15.67 -4.03
CA LYS A 200 -8.77 -16.63 -4.05
C LYS A 200 -8.04 -16.78 -2.72
N PHE A 201 -8.26 -15.89 -1.75
CA PHE A 201 -7.51 -15.82 -0.51
C PHE A 201 -8.27 -16.41 0.67
N GLY A 202 -7.54 -17.14 1.52
CA GLY A 202 -7.97 -17.56 2.83
C GLY A 202 -8.94 -18.73 2.86
N LEU A 203 -9.10 -19.29 4.04
CA LEU A 203 -9.94 -20.44 4.35
C LEU A 203 -11.30 -19.97 4.89
N SER A 204 -12.39 -20.50 4.31
CA SER A 204 -13.74 -20.08 4.64
C SER A 204 -14.14 -20.49 6.07
N LEU A 205 -14.67 -19.52 6.82
CA LEU A 205 -15.33 -19.78 8.10
C LEU A 205 -16.69 -20.47 7.90
N ALA A 206 -17.43 -20.07 6.87
CA ALA A 206 -18.78 -20.55 6.61
C ALA A 206 -18.81 -22.04 6.21
N THR A 207 -17.82 -22.51 5.44
CA THR A 207 -17.73 -23.92 5.03
C THR A 207 -17.00 -24.82 6.03
N GLY A 208 -16.36 -24.24 7.06
CA GLY A 208 -15.60 -24.98 8.07
C GLY A 208 -14.14 -25.23 7.71
N GLN A 209 -13.66 -24.84 6.51
CA GLN A 209 -12.27 -25.06 6.09
C GLN A 209 -11.25 -24.45 7.04
N ALA A 210 -11.53 -23.27 7.59
CA ALA A 210 -10.66 -22.63 8.58
C ALA A 210 -10.50 -23.47 9.84
N TYR A 211 -11.58 -24.07 10.32
CA TYR A 211 -11.56 -24.96 11.48
C TYR A 211 -10.76 -26.24 11.19
N GLU A 212 -10.99 -26.87 10.04
CA GLU A 212 -10.25 -28.07 9.61
C GLU A 212 -8.75 -27.80 9.52
N ALA A 213 -8.34 -26.62 9.01
CA ALA A 213 -6.93 -26.24 8.94
C ALA A 213 -6.30 -26.08 10.33
N VAL A 214 -6.99 -25.40 11.28
CA VAL A 214 -6.49 -25.26 12.66
C VAL A 214 -6.38 -26.61 13.34
N ALA A 215 -7.35 -27.51 13.15
CA ALA A 215 -7.30 -28.88 13.69
C ALA A 215 -6.12 -29.68 13.12
N ALA A 216 -5.89 -29.60 11.78
CA ALA A 216 -4.77 -30.24 11.11
C ALA A 216 -3.41 -29.73 11.61
N ILE A 217 -3.28 -28.40 11.78
CA ILE A 217 -2.05 -27.78 12.31
C ILE A 217 -1.78 -28.24 13.74
N LYS A 218 -2.80 -28.31 14.59
CA LYS A 218 -2.68 -28.78 15.98
C LYS A 218 -2.06 -30.19 16.06
N ASP A 219 -2.41 -31.06 15.10
CA ASP A 219 -1.95 -32.44 15.07
C ASP A 219 -0.62 -32.62 14.31
N ALA A 220 -0.13 -31.59 13.63
CA ALA A 220 1.07 -31.60 12.81
C ALA A 220 2.34 -31.37 13.66
N PRO A 221 3.31 -32.32 13.71
CA PRO A 221 4.45 -32.21 14.61
C PRO A 221 5.50 -31.14 14.24
N HIS A 222 5.47 -30.64 13.00
CA HIS A 222 6.41 -29.62 12.52
C HIS A 222 5.73 -28.27 12.24
N LEU A 223 4.49 -28.08 12.70
CA LEU A 223 3.81 -26.77 12.64
C LEU A 223 3.58 -26.23 14.05
N ASP A 224 3.83 -24.94 14.23
CA ASP A 224 3.56 -24.22 15.47
C ASP A 224 2.47 -23.19 15.20
N PHE A 225 1.27 -23.44 15.72
CA PHE A 225 0.13 -22.55 15.55
C PHE A 225 0.34 -21.24 16.31
N ARG A 226 0.55 -20.16 15.57
CA ARG A 226 0.77 -18.81 16.10
C ARG A 226 -0.47 -17.96 16.16
N GLY A 227 -1.54 -18.34 15.48
CA GLY A 227 -2.80 -17.60 15.55
C GLY A 227 -3.57 -17.52 14.26
N LEU A 228 -4.41 -16.49 14.17
CA LEU A 228 -5.37 -16.27 13.11
C LEU A 228 -5.08 -14.93 12.40
N HIS A 229 -5.37 -14.87 11.11
CA HIS A 229 -5.23 -13.67 10.30
C HIS A 229 -6.52 -13.39 9.53
N SER A 230 -6.87 -12.12 9.37
CA SER A 230 -7.95 -11.68 8.47
C SER A 230 -7.59 -10.37 7.80
N HIS A 231 -7.82 -10.28 6.49
CA HIS A 231 -7.65 -9.03 5.74
C HIS A 231 -8.92 -8.77 4.93
N ILE A 232 -9.58 -7.64 5.18
CA ILE A 232 -10.94 -7.37 4.70
C ILE A 232 -11.03 -6.53 3.43
N GLY A 233 -9.89 -6.04 2.93
CA GLY A 233 -9.88 -5.24 1.70
C GLY A 233 -8.94 -4.04 1.76
N SER A 234 -9.20 -3.06 0.92
CA SER A 234 -8.34 -1.90 0.77
C SER A 234 -9.16 -0.65 0.52
N GLN A 235 -8.62 0.53 0.84
CA GLN A 235 -9.28 1.83 0.70
C GLN A 235 -10.56 1.92 1.56
N ILE A 236 -10.45 1.48 2.82
CA ILE A 236 -11.53 1.47 3.80
C ILE A 236 -11.43 2.72 4.68
N PHE A 237 -12.53 3.45 4.78
CA PHE A 237 -12.66 4.61 5.66
C PHE A 237 -13.55 4.26 6.85
N GLY A 238 -13.32 4.91 7.99
CA GLY A 238 -13.96 4.57 9.26
C GLY A 238 -13.35 3.34 9.95
N THR A 239 -13.91 2.95 11.06
CA THR A 239 -13.41 1.86 11.93
C THR A 239 -14.33 0.64 11.98
N GLU A 240 -15.55 0.77 11.51
CA GLU A 240 -16.63 -0.21 11.70
C GLU A 240 -16.31 -1.57 11.06
N ALA A 241 -15.75 -1.57 9.85
CA ALA A 241 -15.40 -2.81 9.15
C ALA A 241 -14.22 -3.53 9.84
N PHE A 242 -13.26 -2.79 10.38
CA PHE A 242 -12.15 -3.34 11.15
C PHE A 242 -12.64 -3.93 12.48
N ALA A 243 -13.52 -3.22 13.17
CA ALA A 243 -14.15 -3.70 14.41
C ALA A 243 -14.96 -4.98 14.18
N GLU A 244 -15.71 -5.06 13.07
CA GLU A 244 -16.46 -6.27 12.72
C GLU A 244 -15.55 -7.45 12.39
N ALA A 245 -14.43 -7.21 11.67
CA ALA A 245 -13.42 -8.24 11.41
C ALA A 245 -12.82 -8.78 12.71
N ALA A 246 -12.45 -7.90 13.64
CA ALA A 246 -11.93 -8.28 14.94
C ALA A 246 -12.94 -9.15 15.72
N ARG A 247 -14.24 -8.78 15.71
CA ARG A 247 -15.31 -9.56 16.34
C ARG A 247 -15.36 -10.98 15.77
N ILE A 248 -15.42 -11.12 14.45
CA ILE A 248 -15.49 -12.43 13.78
C ILE A 248 -14.26 -13.30 14.11
N VAL A 249 -13.06 -12.71 14.10
CA VAL A 249 -11.83 -13.46 14.40
C VAL A 249 -11.80 -13.93 15.86
N VAL A 250 -12.20 -13.09 16.83
CA VAL A 250 -12.25 -13.48 18.24
C VAL A 250 -13.38 -14.50 18.50
N ASP A 251 -14.53 -14.38 17.83
CA ASP A 251 -15.62 -15.38 17.92
C ASP A 251 -15.15 -16.74 17.39
N PHE A 252 -14.38 -16.76 16.30
CA PHE A 252 -13.77 -18.00 15.80
C PHE A 252 -12.69 -18.54 16.76
N ALA A 253 -11.88 -17.67 17.38
CA ALA A 253 -10.92 -18.07 18.40
C ALA A 253 -11.61 -18.74 19.61
N ALA A 254 -12.78 -18.25 20.00
CA ALA A 254 -13.59 -18.87 21.07
C ALA A 254 -14.07 -20.27 20.69
N ARG A 255 -14.48 -20.48 19.43
CA ARG A 255 -14.83 -21.80 18.91
C ARG A 255 -13.63 -22.74 18.90
N VAL A 256 -12.45 -22.28 18.43
CA VAL A 256 -11.19 -23.05 18.44
C VAL A 256 -10.86 -23.49 19.87
N LYS A 257 -10.96 -22.59 20.84
CA LYS A 257 -10.73 -22.92 22.25
C LYS A 257 -11.72 -23.96 22.77
N ALA A 258 -13.01 -23.78 22.52
CA ALA A 258 -14.04 -24.64 23.03
C ALA A 258 -14.01 -26.07 22.44
N GLU A 259 -13.75 -26.20 21.14
CA GLU A 259 -13.84 -27.46 20.42
C GLU A 259 -12.50 -28.20 20.30
N LEU A 260 -11.38 -27.47 20.25
CA LEU A 260 -10.03 -28.06 20.11
C LEU A 260 -9.19 -27.97 21.38
N ASP A 261 -9.64 -27.25 22.42
CA ASP A 261 -8.83 -26.88 23.61
C ASP A 261 -7.48 -26.25 23.21
N LEU A 262 -7.49 -25.40 22.19
CA LEU A 262 -6.31 -24.72 21.67
C LEU A 262 -6.48 -23.20 21.88
N ASP A 263 -5.50 -22.56 22.53
CA ASP A 263 -5.46 -21.13 22.65
C ASP A 263 -5.00 -20.47 21.34
N VAL A 264 -5.52 -19.28 21.04
CA VAL A 264 -5.11 -18.45 19.93
C VAL A 264 -4.18 -17.35 20.48
N PRO A 265 -2.85 -17.52 20.39
CA PRO A 265 -1.92 -16.61 21.06
C PRO A 265 -1.82 -15.23 20.39
N ALA A 266 -2.10 -15.16 19.10
CA ALA A 266 -2.07 -13.90 18.34
C ALA A 266 -3.17 -13.82 17.29
N ILE A 267 -3.61 -12.60 16.97
CA ILE A 267 -4.48 -12.31 15.83
C ILE A 267 -3.84 -11.20 15.00
N ASP A 268 -3.88 -11.36 13.68
CA ASP A 268 -3.51 -10.31 12.74
C ASP A 268 -4.78 -9.85 12.00
N LEU A 269 -5.07 -8.57 12.09
CA LEU A 269 -6.30 -7.98 11.54
C LEU A 269 -6.06 -7.29 10.19
N GLY A 270 -4.89 -7.53 9.60
CA GLY A 270 -4.53 -7.06 8.27
C GLY A 270 -4.39 -5.55 8.17
N GLY A 271 -4.42 -5.08 6.93
CA GLY A 271 -4.40 -3.68 6.60
C GLY A 271 -5.68 -3.22 5.91
N GLY A 272 -5.57 -2.18 5.09
CA GLY A 272 -6.67 -1.73 4.25
C GLY A 272 -7.15 -0.31 4.50
N VAL A 273 -6.58 0.40 5.47
CA VAL A 273 -6.92 1.80 5.76
C VAL A 273 -6.74 2.67 4.52
N GLY A 274 -7.79 3.43 4.20
CA GLY A 274 -7.86 4.31 3.04
C GLY A 274 -6.99 5.55 3.19
N ILE A 275 -6.66 6.15 2.04
CA ILE A 275 -6.00 7.46 1.95
C ILE A 275 -6.75 8.34 0.96
N ALA A 276 -6.56 9.65 1.07
CA ALA A 276 -7.03 10.58 0.05
C ALA A 276 -6.13 10.51 -1.20
N TYR A 277 -6.75 10.59 -2.37
CA TYR A 277 -6.11 10.74 -3.69
C TYR A 277 -6.50 12.05 -4.35
N THR A 278 -7.61 12.65 -3.90
CA THR A 278 -8.16 13.91 -4.38
C THR A 278 -8.68 14.75 -3.22
N GLY A 279 -9.02 16.00 -3.50
CA GLY A 279 -9.67 16.88 -2.51
C GLY A 279 -11.07 16.46 -2.08
N GLN A 280 -11.73 15.60 -2.86
CA GLN A 280 -13.09 15.11 -2.62
C GLN A 280 -13.13 13.84 -1.76
N ASP A 281 -11.99 13.14 -1.61
CA ASP A 281 -11.94 11.94 -0.79
C ASP A 281 -12.14 12.27 0.70
N PRO A 282 -12.74 11.35 1.48
CA PRO A 282 -12.83 11.51 2.92
C PRO A 282 -11.45 11.70 3.57
N VAL A 283 -11.42 12.33 4.73
CA VAL A 283 -10.22 12.37 5.56
C VAL A 283 -9.89 10.94 6.02
N PRO A 284 -8.65 10.47 5.85
CA PRO A 284 -8.26 9.13 6.28
C PRO A 284 -8.44 8.91 7.79
N THR A 285 -8.90 7.71 8.15
CA THR A 285 -8.96 7.28 9.56
C THR A 285 -7.54 7.19 10.13
N SER A 286 -7.32 7.77 11.28
CA SER A 286 -6.00 7.78 11.91
C SER A 286 -5.62 6.40 12.47
N PRO A 287 -4.31 6.07 12.56
CA PRO A 287 -3.83 4.84 13.19
C PRO A 287 -4.34 4.66 14.63
N VAL A 288 -4.44 5.73 15.40
CA VAL A 288 -4.93 5.71 16.80
C VAL A 288 -6.42 5.35 16.85
N GLU A 289 -7.25 5.90 15.96
CA GLU A 289 -8.68 5.55 15.90
C GLU A 289 -8.87 4.07 15.55
N VAL A 290 -8.10 3.56 14.59
CA VAL A 290 -8.14 2.13 14.22
C VAL A 290 -7.70 1.26 15.40
N ALA A 291 -6.53 1.53 15.99
CA ALA A 291 -5.98 0.75 17.10
C ALA A 291 -6.95 0.72 18.30
N ARG A 292 -7.55 1.86 18.65
CA ARG A 292 -8.53 1.96 19.75
C ARG A 292 -9.80 1.14 19.47
N ALA A 293 -10.36 1.26 18.28
CA ALA A 293 -11.53 0.49 17.90
C ALA A 293 -11.29 -1.03 17.96
N LEU A 294 -10.08 -1.47 17.53
CA LEU A 294 -9.67 -2.88 17.64
C LEU A 294 -9.51 -3.31 19.09
N THR A 295 -8.84 -2.49 19.93
CA THR A 295 -8.65 -2.75 21.37
C THR A 295 -9.99 -2.95 22.09
N ASP A 296 -10.95 -2.05 21.84
CA ASP A 296 -12.26 -2.10 22.49
C ASP A 296 -13.01 -3.41 22.16
N VAL A 297 -13.01 -3.81 20.88
CA VAL A 297 -13.68 -5.03 20.44
C VAL A 297 -12.98 -6.29 20.96
N VAL A 298 -11.65 -6.36 20.84
CA VAL A 298 -10.88 -7.53 21.29
C VAL A 298 -11.06 -7.74 22.80
N ARG A 299 -10.98 -6.67 23.59
CA ARG A 299 -11.19 -6.72 25.05
C ARG A 299 -12.60 -7.17 25.41
N GLU A 300 -13.63 -6.58 24.78
CA GLU A 300 -15.03 -6.94 25.00
C GLU A 300 -15.29 -8.41 24.68
N ARG A 301 -14.84 -8.87 23.50
CA ARG A 301 -15.14 -10.25 23.06
C ARG A 301 -14.36 -11.30 23.85
N CYS A 302 -13.09 -11.05 24.17
CA CYS A 302 -12.31 -11.96 25.01
C CYS A 302 -12.93 -12.07 26.41
N ALA A 303 -13.36 -10.95 27.00
CA ALA A 303 -14.06 -10.97 28.30
C ALA A 303 -15.38 -11.73 28.24
N HIS A 304 -16.16 -11.57 27.13
CA HIS A 304 -17.43 -12.30 26.94
C HIS A 304 -17.24 -13.81 26.94
N TYR A 305 -16.18 -14.32 26.32
CA TYR A 305 -15.92 -15.76 26.23
C TYR A 305 -14.97 -16.29 27.31
N GLY A 306 -14.44 -15.43 28.17
CA GLY A 306 -13.41 -15.83 29.15
C GLY A 306 -12.10 -16.28 28.52
N LEU A 307 -11.73 -15.72 27.36
CA LEU A 307 -10.49 -16.00 26.66
C LEU A 307 -9.33 -15.14 27.19
N PRO A 308 -8.10 -15.66 27.16
CA PRO A 308 -6.93 -14.80 27.28
C PRO A 308 -6.90 -13.82 26.10
N ILE A 309 -6.45 -12.58 26.35
CA ILE A 309 -6.32 -11.59 25.29
C ILE A 309 -5.15 -11.97 24.40
N PRO A 310 -5.32 -12.10 23.07
CA PRO A 310 -4.24 -12.40 22.15
C PRO A 310 -3.34 -11.18 21.91
N HIS A 311 -2.13 -11.41 21.46
CA HIS A 311 -1.33 -10.35 20.82
C HIS A 311 -1.98 -9.91 19.52
N VAL A 312 -2.01 -8.60 19.21
CA VAL A 312 -2.72 -8.09 18.03
C VAL A 312 -1.78 -7.41 17.06
N SER A 313 -1.84 -7.78 15.79
CA SER A 313 -1.08 -7.16 14.70
C SER A 313 -1.99 -6.50 13.67
N VAL A 314 -1.45 -5.49 12.97
CA VAL A 314 -2.04 -4.85 11.78
C VAL A 314 -0.99 -4.69 10.68
N GLU A 315 -1.45 -4.58 9.41
CA GLU A 315 -0.59 -4.57 8.21
C GLU A 315 -0.71 -3.26 7.40
N PRO A 316 -0.34 -2.08 7.92
CA PRO A 316 -0.39 -0.85 7.17
C PRO A 316 0.64 -0.84 6.03
N GLY A 317 0.19 -0.57 4.81
CA GLY A 317 1.07 -0.36 3.65
C GLY A 317 0.72 0.95 2.95
N ARG A 318 -0.50 1.02 2.40
CA ARG A 318 -1.01 2.19 1.68
C ARG A 318 -0.95 3.47 2.51
N SER A 319 -1.38 3.45 3.75
CA SER A 319 -1.42 4.61 4.65
C SER A 319 -0.04 5.13 5.03
N ILE A 320 1.01 4.32 4.90
CA ILE A 320 2.41 4.73 5.11
C ILE A 320 3.01 5.23 3.79
N ALA A 321 3.04 4.39 2.76
CA ALA A 321 3.75 4.69 1.52
C ALA A 321 3.01 5.68 0.62
N GLY A 322 1.67 5.57 0.51
CA GLY A 322 0.87 6.32 -0.45
C GLY A 322 1.12 7.83 -0.40
N PRO A 323 0.78 8.52 0.72
CA PRO A 323 0.93 9.96 0.84
C PRO A 323 2.38 10.41 1.03
N SER A 324 3.34 9.50 1.12
CA SER A 324 4.77 9.83 1.29
C SER A 324 5.50 10.07 -0.03
N MET A 325 4.82 9.92 -1.18
CA MET A 325 5.44 10.14 -2.49
C MET A 325 4.62 11.04 -3.40
N VAL A 326 5.35 11.78 -4.21
CA VAL A 326 4.84 12.57 -5.34
C VAL A 326 5.48 12.02 -6.61
N MET A 327 4.69 11.90 -7.68
CA MET A 327 5.24 11.65 -9.02
C MET A 327 5.45 12.97 -9.73
N LEU A 328 6.65 13.19 -10.24
CA LEU A 328 7.04 14.37 -11.01
C LEU A 328 7.13 14.04 -12.49
N TYR A 329 6.30 14.71 -13.27
CA TYR A 329 6.27 14.59 -14.73
C TYR A 329 6.63 15.90 -15.42
N ARG A 330 7.15 15.81 -16.63
CA ARG A 330 7.31 16.95 -17.54
C ARG A 330 6.19 16.93 -18.56
N VAL A 331 5.54 18.07 -18.75
CA VAL A 331 4.60 18.30 -19.83
C VAL A 331 5.33 18.32 -21.16
N GLY A 332 4.86 17.53 -22.10
CA GLY A 332 5.32 17.53 -23.50
C GLY A 332 4.38 18.36 -24.39
N VAL A 333 3.46 17.67 -25.06
CA VAL A 333 2.50 18.29 -25.97
C VAL A 333 1.21 18.68 -25.24
N VAL A 334 0.74 19.91 -25.48
CA VAL A 334 -0.61 20.33 -25.11
C VAL A 334 -1.44 20.50 -26.38
N LYS A 335 -2.62 19.85 -26.42
CA LYS A 335 -3.43 19.78 -27.62
C LYS A 335 -4.91 19.97 -27.31
N ASP A 336 -5.55 20.92 -27.99
CA ASP A 336 -7.00 21.08 -27.97
C ASP A 336 -7.67 20.24 -29.05
N VAL A 337 -8.72 19.52 -28.69
CA VAL A 337 -9.49 18.65 -29.57
C VAL A 337 -10.96 19.07 -29.49
N SER A 338 -11.56 19.37 -30.65
CA SER A 338 -12.99 19.64 -30.76
C SER A 338 -13.80 18.36 -30.58
N LEU A 339 -14.80 18.42 -29.71
CA LEU A 339 -15.73 17.31 -29.45
C LEU A 339 -16.94 17.39 -30.37
N GLU A 340 -17.65 16.27 -30.56
CA GLU A 340 -18.85 16.18 -31.40
C GLU A 340 -20.00 17.08 -30.89
N ASP A 341 -20.06 17.35 -29.60
CA ASP A 341 -21.01 18.24 -28.96
C ASP A 341 -20.67 19.74 -29.08
N GLY A 342 -19.59 20.08 -29.80
CA GLY A 342 -19.06 21.43 -29.99
C GLY A 342 -18.18 21.93 -28.84
N GLY A 343 -17.96 21.12 -27.81
CA GLY A 343 -17.02 21.41 -26.73
C GLY A 343 -15.56 21.25 -27.18
N VAL A 344 -14.64 21.69 -26.33
CA VAL A 344 -13.18 21.51 -26.51
C VAL A 344 -12.63 20.74 -25.31
N ARG A 345 -11.83 19.73 -25.56
CA ARG A 345 -11.05 19.03 -24.54
C ARG A 345 -9.58 19.29 -24.73
N ARG A 346 -8.93 19.76 -23.67
CA ARG A 346 -7.47 19.93 -23.66
C ARG A 346 -6.79 18.68 -23.17
N TYR A 347 -5.96 18.07 -23.99
CA TYR A 347 -5.05 16.98 -23.63
C TYR A 347 -3.70 17.55 -23.24
N VAL A 348 -3.19 17.13 -22.09
CA VAL A 348 -1.86 17.47 -21.58
C VAL A 348 -1.07 16.15 -21.52
N ALA A 349 -0.15 15.96 -22.48
CA ALA A 349 0.68 14.77 -22.53
C ALA A 349 1.91 14.93 -21.64
N ILE A 350 2.22 13.88 -20.88
CA ILE A 350 3.37 13.82 -19.97
C ILE A 350 4.40 12.80 -20.45
N ASP A 351 5.61 12.89 -19.93
CA ASP A 351 6.73 12.02 -20.29
C ASP A 351 6.69 10.61 -19.65
N GLY A 352 5.71 10.33 -18.78
CA GLY A 352 5.37 9.02 -18.24
C GLY A 352 4.03 8.50 -18.74
N GLY A 353 3.32 7.71 -17.92
CA GLY A 353 2.02 7.20 -18.25
C GLY A 353 1.61 5.95 -17.47
N MET A 354 0.77 5.11 -18.08
CA MET A 354 0.22 3.91 -17.44
C MET A 354 1.30 2.89 -17.00
N SER A 355 2.50 2.93 -17.56
CA SER A 355 3.61 2.08 -17.10
C SER A 355 4.18 2.50 -15.75
N ASP A 356 3.97 3.75 -15.34
CA ASP A 356 4.42 4.29 -14.04
C ASP A 356 3.29 4.23 -13.01
N ASN A 357 2.05 4.49 -13.44
CA ASN A 357 0.85 4.44 -12.64
C ASN A 357 -0.28 3.76 -13.40
N ILE A 358 -0.38 2.44 -13.28
CA ILE A 358 -1.39 1.61 -13.93
C ILE A 358 -2.78 1.73 -13.28
N ARG A 359 -2.87 2.29 -12.05
CA ARG A 359 -4.07 2.22 -11.23
C ARG A 359 -5.30 2.95 -11.82
N PRO A 360 -5.18 4.10 -12.53
CA PRO A 360 -6.31 4.68 -13.22
C PRO A 360 -6.93 3.76 -14.28
N VAL A 361 -6.09 2.97 -14.97
CA VAL A 361 -6.54 2.03 -16.01
C VAL A 361 -7.11 0.74 -15.43
N LEU A 362 -6.47 0.22 -14.38
CA LEU A 362 -6.80 -1.09 -13.80
C LEU A 362 -7.94 -1.04 -12.79
N TYR A 363 -8.05 0.05 -12.03
CA TYR A 363 -8.96 0.18 -10.89
C TYR A 363 -9.86 1.42 -10.97
N ASP A 364 -9.87 2.14 -12.08
CA ASP A 364 -10.52 3.45 -12.21
C ASP A 364 -10.14 4.44 -11.10
N ALA A 365 -8.90 4.29 -10.59
CA ALA A 365 -8.42 5.14 -9.51
C ALA A 365 -8.30 6.61 -9.98
N VAL A 366 -8.88 7.50 -9.18
CA VAL A 366 -8.84 8.93 -9.46
C VAL A 366 -7.63 9.55 -8.77
N TYR A 367 -6.92 10.43 -9.48
CA TYR A 367 -5.81 11.21 -8.96
C TYR A 367 -6.02 12.69 -9.25
N THR A 368 -5.24 13.54 -8.60
CA THR A 368 -5.16 14.98 -8.88
C THR A 368 -3.72 15.39 -9.18
N ALA A 369 -3.50 16.57 -9.73
CA ALA A 369 -2.19 17.10 -10.05
C ALA A 369 -2.15 18.62 -9.92
N THR A 370 -0.95 19.17 -9.68
CA THR A 370 -0.71 20.61 -9.72
C THR A 370 0.60 20.92 -10.46
N LEU A 371 0.77 22.18 -10.90
CA LEU A 371 2.06 22.63 -11.41
C LEU A 371 3.10 22.64 -10.27
N ALA A 372 4.28 22.11 -10.55
CA ALA A 372 5.38 22.07 -9.59
C ALA A 372 6.36 23.24 -9.75
N ASN A 373 6.47 23.80 -10.95
CA ASN A 373 7.48 24.83 -11.30
C ASN A 373 6.98 26.28 -11.14
N ARG A 374 5.70 26.48 -10.94
CA ARG A 374 5.08 27.79 -10.73
C ARG A 374 3.75 27.65 -9.97
N ASP A 375 3.27 28.76 -9.40
CA ASP A 375 2.01 28.74 -8.67
C ASP A 375 0.81 28.73 -9.66
N PRO A 376 -0.05 27.70 -9.60
CA PRO A 376 -1.28 27.70 -10.40
C PRO A 376 -2.27 28.82 -10.02
N ALA A 377 -2.18 29.37 -8.81
CA ALA A 377 -2.99 30.49 -8.36
C ALA A 377 -2.67 31.80 -9.11
N ASP A 378 -1.50 31.95 -9.70
CA ASP A 378 -1.08 33.08 -10.52
C ASP A 378 -1.74 33.08 -11.91
N ALA A 379 -2.42 31.99 -12.30
CA ALA A 379 -3.03 31.87 -13.60
C ALA A 379 -4.27 32.78 -13.72
N SER A 380 -4.39 33.45 -14.86
CA SER A 380 -5.54 34.33 -15.17
C SER A 380 -6.86 33.57 -15.36
N SER A 381 -6.77 32.27 -15.71
CA SER A 381 -7.93 31.38 -15.92
C SER A 381 -7.51 29.92 -15.86
N LEU A 382 -8.48 29.05 -15.54
CA LEU A 382 -8.35 27.60 -15.56
C LEU A 382 -9.12 27.02 -16.75
N VAL A 383 -8.67 25.86 -17.26
CA VAL A 383 -9.34 25.10 -18.30
C VAL A 383 -9.40 23.63 -17.92
N ARG A 384 -10.48 22.98 -18.33
CA ARG A 384 -10.65 21.53 -18.13
C ARG A 384 -9.68 20.76 -19.01
N CYS A 385 -8.81 19.98 -18.39
CA CYS A 385 -7.76 19.19 -19.01
C CYS A 385 -7.96 17.70 -18.78
N ARG A 386 -7.33 16.91 -19.64
CA ARG A 386 -7.09 15.47 -19.46
C ARG A 386 -5.59 15.21 -19.51
N ILE A 387 -5.05 14.63 -18.45
CA ILE A 387 -3.62 14.24 -18.42
C ILE A 387 -3.48 12.84 -18.98
N VAL A 388 -2.65 12.72 -20.03
CA VAL A 388 -2.41 11.47 -20.76
C VAL A 388 -0.93 11.15 -20.81
N GLY A 389 -0.61 9.87 -20.82
CA GLY A 389 0.76 9.40 -20.97
C GLY A 389 1.24 9.40 -22.42
N LYS A 390 2.43 8.84 -22.61
CA LYS A 390 3.11 8.78 -23.91
C LYS A 390 3.03 7.40 -24.60
N HIS A 391 2.29 6.46 -24.03
CA HIS A 391 2.13 5.13 -24.60
C HIS A 391 1.25 5.16 -25.86
N CYS A 392 1.54 4.28 -26.82
CA CYS A 392 0.70 4.08 -28.00
C CYS A 392 -0.54 3.25 -27.63
N GLU A 393 -1.33 3.78 -26.69
CA GLU A 393 -2.50 3.14 -26.09
C GLU A 393 -3.55 4.21 -25.74
N SER A 394 -4.77 4.07 -26.26
CA SER A 394 -5.85 5.05 -26.04
C SER A 394 -6.32 5.13 -24.58
N GLY A 395 -6.13 4.06 -23.81
CA GLY A 395 -6.41 3.96 -22.38
C GLY A 395 -5.36 4.60 -21.48
N ASP A 396 -4.26 5.13 -22.02
CA ASP A 396 -3.17 5.76 -21.24
C ASP A 396 -3.58 7.14 -20.72
N ILE A 397 -4.51 7.13 -19.78
CA ILE A 397 -5.07 8.32 -19.13
C ILE A 397 -4.73 8.25 -17.64
N ILE A 398 -3.97 9.23 -17.17
CA ILE A 398 -3.57 9.34 -15.74
C ILE A 398 -4.63 10.10 -14.95
N ILE A 399 -5.15 11.20 -15.49
CA ILE A 399 -6.23 11.96 -14.87
C ILE A 399 -7.25 12.32 -15.97
N ARG A 400 -8.50 11.90 -15.78
CA ARG A 400 -9.55 12.07 -16.79
C ARG A 400 -10.00 13.53 -16.92
N ASP A 401 -10.20 14.19 -15.78
CA ASP A 401 -10.70 15.56 -15.73
C ASP A 401 -10.05 16.30 -14.56
N ILE A 402 -9.42 17.43 -14.89
CA ILE A 402 -8.77 18.33 -13.93
C ILE A 402 -8.75 19.74 -14.50
N ASP A 403 -8.88 20.75 -13.64
CA ASP A 403 -8.77 22.15 -14.05
C ASP A 403 -7.33 22.64 -13.79
N LEU A 404 -6.63 22.97 -14.88
CA LEU A 404 -5.27 23.47 -14.87
C LEU A 404 -5.19 24.88 -15.47
N PRO A 405 -4.13 25.66 -15.19
CA PRO A 405 -3.88 26.95 -15.82
C PRO A 405 -4.04 26.90 -17.34
N ALA A 406 -4.77 27.86 -17.91
CA ALA A 406 -5.03 27.91 -19.35
C ALA A 406 -3.76 28.09 -20.19
N ASP A 407 -2.71 28.61 -19.59
CA ASP A 407 -1.37 28.83 -20.19
C ASP A 407 -0.42 27.65 -19.97
N ILE A 408 -0.90 26.48 -19.50
CA ILE A 408 -0.08 25.28 -19.39
C ILE A 408 0.54 24.94 -20.75
N ALA A 409 1.84 24.65 -20.74
CA ALA A 409 2.62 24.48 -21.97
C ALA A 409 3.71 23.39 -21.80
N GLY A 410 4.34 23.05 -22.92
CA GLY A 410 5.51 22.16 -22.89
C GLY A 410 6.60 22.68 -21.98
N CYS A 411 7.26 21.78 -21.28
CA CYS A 411 8.26 22.01 -20.24
C CYS A 411 7.73 22.41 -18.85
N ASP A 412 6.43 22.69 -18.67
CA ASP A 412 5.86 22.75 -17.33
C ASP A 412 6.05 21.40 -16.59
N LEU A 413 6.13 21.46 -15.28
CA LEU A 413 6.25 20.29 -14.42
C LEU A 413 4.94 20.05 -13.70
N LEU A 414 4.45 18.81 -13.74
CA LEU A 414 3.26 18.36 -13.00
C LEU A 414 3.67 17.45 -11.85
N ALA A 415 3.14 17.72 -10.68
CA ALA A 415 3.25 16.89 -9.49
C ALA A 415 1.92 16.17 -9.22
N VAL A 416 1.95 14.85 -9.10
CA VAL A 416 0.81 14.00 -8.74
C VAL A 416 1.08 13.45 -7.34
N PRO A 417 0.32 13.83 -6.29
CA PRO A 417 0.53 13.34 -4.94
C PRO A 417 -0.05 11.93 -4.73
N ALA A 418 0.21 11.35 -3.57
CA ALA A 418 -0.33 10.07 -3.08
C ALA A 418 -0.02 8.85 -3.97
N VAL A 419 1.10 8.85 -4.69
CA VAL A 419 1.48 7.78 -5.64
C VAL A 419 2.36 6.70 -5.03
N GLY A 420 2.75 6.80 -3.75
CA GLY A 420 3.75 5.94 -3.15
C GLY A 420 3.33 4.48 -2.96
N ALA A 421 2.02 4.21 -2.89
CA ALA A 421 1.53 2.85 -2.78
C ALA A 421 1.03 2.34 -4.13
N TYR A 422 1.56 1.18 -4.55
CA TYR A 422 1.15 0.49 -5.79
C TYR A 422 1.40 1.31 -7.08
N GLY A 423 2.24 2.36 -7.03
CA GLY A 423 2.78 3.05 -8.20
C GLY A 423 3.99 2.27 -8.71
N TYR A 424 5.18 2.53 -8.13
CA TYR A 424 6.41 1.86 -8.56
C TYR A 424 6.33 0.32 -8.50
N SER A 425 5.73 -0.24 -7.46
CA SER A 425 5.62 -1.71 -7.30
C SER A 425 4.81 -2.39 -8.41
N MET A 426 3.88 -1.69 -9.06
CA MET A 426 3.10 -2.18 -10.20
C MET A 426 3.62 -1.65 -11.55
N ALA A 427 4.71 -0.89 -11.57
CA ALA A 427 5.26 -0.33 -12.80
C ALA A 427 5.70 -1.43 -13.78
N SER A 428 5.55 -1.17 -15.07
CA SER A 428 5.86 -2.09 -16.15
C SER A 428 6.80 -1.48 -17.20
N ASN A 429 7.19 -2.27 -18.17
CA ASN A 429 7.97 -1.81 -19.33
C ASN A 429 7.12 -1.82 -20.62
N TYR A 430 5.82 -1.52 -20.51
CA TYR A 430 4.96 -1.43 -21.68
C TYR A 430 5.54 -0.44 -22.70
N ASN A 431 5.46 -0.78 -24.00
CA ASN A 431 6.13 -0.11 -25.12
C ASN A 431 7.67 0.04 -24.95
N MET A 432 8.32 -0.82 -24.18
CA MET A 432 9.77 -0.73 -23.88
C MET A 432 10.17 0.58 -23.16
N LEU A 433 9.24 1.24 -22.46
CA LEU A 433 9.56 2.36 -21.61
C LEU A 433 10.28 1.89 -20.36
N THR A 434 11.30 2.64 -19.98
CA THR A 434 12.08 2.36 -18.76
C THR A 434 11.29 2.77 -17.52
N LYS A 435 11.37 1.97 -16.45
CA LYS A 435 10.78 2.36 -15.17
C LYS A 435 11.48 3.57 -14.60
N PRO A 436 10.75 4.59 -14.11
CA PRO A 436 11.32 5.71 -13.38
C PRO A 436 12.09 5.26 -12.14
N GLY A 437 13.00 6.10 -11.67
CA GLY A 437 13.64 5.88 -10.37
C GLY A 437 12.75 6.35 -9.20
N VAL A 438 13.16 5.98 -7.98
CA VAL A 438 12.62 6.53 -6.74
C VAL A 438 13.71 7.35 -6.06
N LEU A 439 13.54 8.66 -6.08
CA LEU A 439 14.44 9.63 -5.47
C LEU A 439 13.94 9.95 -4.05
N ALA A 440 14.73 9.63 -3.06
CA ALA A 440 14.45 9.98 -1.67
C ALA A 440 14.99 11.40 -1.39
N VAL A 441 14.16 12.19 -0.73
CA VAL A 441 14.48 13.57 -0.33
C VAL A 441 14.31 13.74 1.18
N GLU A 442 15.28 14.39 1.82
CA GLU A 442 15.32 14.64 3.25
C GLU A 442 16.26 15.81 3.54
N ASP A 443 15.85 16.81 4.33
CA ASP A 443 16.67 17.94 4.81
C ASP A 443 17.42 18.68 3.68
N GLY A 444 16.74 18.91 2.55
CA GLY A 444 17.33 19.61 1.40
C GLY A 444 18.28 18.75 0.58
N SER A 445 18.43 17.47 0.88
CA SER A 445 19.28 16.53 0.16
C SER A 445 18.45 15.52 -0.63
N ALA A 446 19.01 15.01 -1.74
CA ALA A 446 18.37 14.02 -2.59
C ALA A 446 19.33 12.87 -2.92
N ARG A 447 18.84 11.62 -2.89
CA ARG A 447 19.57 10.43 -3.33
C ARG A 447 18.64 9.35 -3.87
N TRP A 448 19.12 8.53 -4.77
CA TRP A 448 18.34 7.40 -5.27
C TRP A 448 18.16 6.31 -4.20
N PHE A 449 16.92 5.94 -3.91
CA PHE A 449 16.57 4.67 -3.26
C PHE A 449 16.49 3.56 -4.32
N ILE A 450 15.92 3.87 -5.46
CA ILE A 450 15.93 2.98 -6.63
C ILE A 450 16.34 3.82 -7.84
N ARG A 451 17.41 3.41 -8.52
CA ARG A 451 17.86 4.07 -9.74
C ARG A 451 16.88 3.85 -10.89
N PRO A 452 16.68 4.81 -11.80
CA PRO A 452 15.88 4.60 -12.99
C PRO A 452 16.49 3.50 -13.87
N GLN A 453 15.65 2.77 -14.58
CA GLN A 453 16.13 1.85 -15.62
C GLN A 453 16.72 2.64 -16.79
N THR A 454 17.66 2.01 -17.49
CA THR A 454 18.16 2.47 -18.80
C THR A 454 17.64 1.55 -19.90
N VAL A 455 17.69 1.99 -21.14
CA VAL A 455 17.36 1.14 -22.31
C VAL A 455 18.24 -0.11 -22.32
N ASP A 456 19.52 0.00 -21.96
CA ASP A 456 20.44 -1.14 -21.90
C ASP A 456 19.99 -2.22 -20.90
N HIS A 457 19.36 -1.83 -19.77
CA HIS A 457 18.77 -2.81 -18.83
C HIS A 457 17.66 -3.62 -19.48
N LEU A 458 16.87 -3.03 -20.39
CA LEU A 458 15.82 -3.74 -21.10
C LEU A 458 16.40 -4.65 -22.18
N LEU A 459 17.35 -4.15 -22.95
CA LEU A 459 18.00 -4.87 -24.05
C LEU A 459 18.86 -6.05 -23.53
N ALA A 460 19.44 -5.94 -22.35
CA ALA A 460 20.24 -7.00 -21.73
C ALA A 460 19.44 -8.29 -21.41
N LEU A 461 18.11 -8.24 -21.44
CA LEU A 461 17.27 -9.42 -21.24
C LEU A 461 16.93 -10.15 -22.55
N ASP A 462 17.25 -9.57 -23.70
CA ASP A 462 16.97 -10.15 -25.01
C ASP A 462 18.16 -11.01 -25.48
N ALA A 463 18.03 -12.31 -25.38
CA ALA A 463 19.06 -13.26 -25.79
C ALA A 463 19.37 -13.21 -27.30
N GLY A 464 18.54 -12.56 -28.11
CA GLY A 464 18.78 -12.36 -29.54
C GLY A 464 19.76 -11.24 -29.86
N LEU A 465 20.16 -10.45 -28.86
CA LEU A 465 21.11 -9.34 -28.99
C LEU A 465 22.51 -9.69 -28.45
N GLU A 466 22.75 -10.93 -28.03
CA GLU A 466 24.06 -11.46 -27.59
C GLU A 466 25.02 -11.74 -28.76
#